data_20000094d6a410022bdf096337488cbf
#
_entry.id   20000094d6a410022bdf096337488cbf
#
_cell.length_a   1.000
_cell.length_b   1.000
_cell.length_c   1.000
_cell.angle_alpha   90.00
_cell.angle_beta   90.00
_cell.angle_gamma   90.00
#
_symmetry.space_group_name_H-M   'P 1'
#
loop_
_entity.id
_entity.type
_entity.pdbx_description
1 polymer ?
#
loop_
_entity_poly.entity_id
_entity_poly.type
_entity_poly.pdbx_seq_one_letter_code
_entity_poly.pdbx_strand_id
1 'polypeptide(L)'
;MLDACLPTGENMAMGTTDSPVLHIRTARTARAEQAQDAAMAAALEAICFPPEQAASPTTIAERMATYADHFWLIEDEGGMLLTLVNGPCTHARDLSDEMYEAPTMHDPDGAWQMILGVATAPAAQGQGLATRLLRTVIETTRVHGRQGLVLTCLDDLVGFYARLGFVDEGLSASHHGGLPWHQMRLTLA
;
A
#
# COMPACT_ATOMS: atom_id res chain seq x y z
N MET A 1 -0.95 -5.95 6.84
CA MET A 1 -2.10 -5.13 7.24
C MET A 1 -2.90 -4.69 6.02
N LEU A 2 -3.53 -5.61 5.32
CA LEU A 2 -4.09 -5.37 3.97
C LEU A 2 -5.54 -5.86 3.88
N ASP A 3 -6.36 -5.64 4.92
CA ASP A 3 -7.56 -6.44 5.03
C ASP A 3 -8.90 -5.71 4.98
N ALA A 4 -9.02 -4.46 5.22
CA ALA A 4 -10.34 -3.93 5.48
C ALA A 4 -11.05 -3.25 4.29
N CYS A 5 -10.45 -3.18 3.11
CA CYS A 5 -10.92 -2.24 2.08
C CYS A 5 -11.11 -2.79 0.66
N LEU A 6 -11.47 -4.08 0.50
CA LEU A 6 -11.84 -4.61 -0.82
C LEU A 6 -13.28 -5.14 -0.81
N PRO A 7 -14.10 -4.85 -1.83
CA PRO A 7 -15.53 -5.13 -1.83
C PRO A 7 -15.86 -6.59 -2.14
N THR A 8 -16.88 -7.10 -1.47
CA THR A 8 -17.72 -8.20 -1.97
C THR A 8 -18.63 -7.64 -3.05
N GLY A 9 -18.57 -8.18 -4.25
CA GLY A 9 -19.25 -7.65 -5.41
C GLY A 9 -20.78 -7.63 -5.31
N GLU A 10 -21.36 -6.53 -5.79
CA GLU A 10 -22.67 -6.54 -6.47
C GLU A 10 -22.70 -5.43 -7.53
N ASN A 11 -23.28 -5.80 -8.65
CA ASN A 11 -23.31 -5.11 -9.92
C ASN A 11 -24.53 -4.20 -10.01
N MET A 12 -24.41 -2.92 -10.42
CA MET A 12 -25.52 -2.21 -11.09
C MET A 12 -25.09 -1.00 -11.92
N ALA A 13 -25.44 -1.13 -13.20
CA ALA A 13 -26.04 -0.15 -14.12
C ALA A 13 -25.29 1.12 -14.56
N MET A 14 -25.18 1.17 -15.89
CA MET A 14 -24.73 2.23 -16.79
C MET A 14 -25.35 3.62 -16.53
N GLY A 15 -24.46 4.57 -16.38
CA GLY A 15 -24.64 5.97 -16.73
C GLY A 15 -23.36 6.42 -17.42
N THR A 16 -23.45 7.04 -18.56
CA THR A 16 -22.32 7.70 -19.23
C THR A 16 -21.87 8.87 -18.37
N THR A 17 -20.92 8.63 -17.48
CA THR A 17 -20.21 9.65 -16.73
C THR A 17 -18.80 9.71 -17.25
N ASP A 18 -18.38 10.90 -17.63
CA ASP A 18 -16.98 11.27 -17.82
C ASP A 18 -16.16 10.62 -16.69
N SER A 19 -15.25 9.72 -17.03
CA SER A 19 -14.49 9.01 -16.01
C SER A 19 -13.70 10.03 -15.21
N PRO A 20 -13.80 10.04 -13.87
CA PRO A 20 -13.11 11.05 -13.06
C PRO A 20 -11.61 11.05 -13.38
N VAL A 21 -11.05 12.22 -13.58
CA VAL A 21 -9.59 12.35 -13.78
C VAL A 21 -8.91 12.00 -12.47
N LEU A 22 -8.03 11.00 -12.54
CA LEU A 22 -7.31 10.49 -11.38
C LEU A 22 -5.82 10.79 -11.53
N HIS A 23 -5.24 11.38 -10.51
CA HIS A 23 -3.82 11.70 -10.45
C HIS A 23 -3.08 10.63 -9.65
N ILE A 24 -2.08 9.98 -10.28
CA ILE A 24 -1.16 9.06 -9.59
C ILE A 24 0.15 9.81 -9.36
N ARG A 25 0.62 9.81 -8.13
CA ARG A 25 1.89 10.43 -7.73
C ARG A 25 2.49 9.73 -6.51
N THR A 26 3.73 10.06 -6.18
CA THR A 26 4.31 9.80 -4.86
C THR A 26 4.04 10.96 -3.89
N ALA A 27 4.29 10.76 -2.60
CA ALA A 27 4.16 11.85 -1.63
C ALA A 27 5.16 12.97 -1.94
N ARG A 28 4.75 14.18 -1.64
CA ARG A 28 5.55 15.40 -1.87
C ARG A 28 6.66 15.51 -0.81
N THR A 29 7.79 16.09 -1.20
CA THR A 29 8.95 16.23 -0.30
C THR A 29 9.07 17.62 0.32
N ALA A 30 8.38 18.63 -0.24
CA ALA A 30 8.32 19.95 0.37
C ALA A 30 7.58 19.88 1.71
N ARG A 31 8.20 20.40 2.79
CA ARG A 31 7.77 20.14 4.17
C ARG A 31 6.28 20.38 4.46
N ALA A 32 5.70 21.45 3.95
CA ALA A 32 4.28 21.76 4.18
C ALA A 32 3.35 20.81 3.44
N GLU A 33 3.68 20.47 2.19
CA GLU A 33 2.91 19.57 1.34
C GLU A 33 3.04 18.12 1.82
N GLN A 34 4.23 17.72 2.29
CA GLN A 34 4.47 16.42 2.90
C GLN A 34 3.65 16.23 4.18
N ALA A 35 3.54 17.27 5.03
CA ALA A 35 2.70 17.20 6.22
C ALA A 35 1.21 17.05 5.86
N GLN A 36 0.75 17.66 4.78
CA GLN A 36 -0.60 17.49 4.26
C GLN A 36 -0.81 16.06 3.74
N ASP A 37 0.12 15.52 2.95
CA ASP A 37 0.07 14.16 2.45
C ASP A 37 0.05 13.13 3.60
N ALA A 38 0.87 13.35 4.64
CA ALA A 38 0.89 12.49 5.83
C ALA A 38 -0.45 12.53 6.59
N ALA A 39 -1.06 13.69 6.73
CA ALA A 39 -2.35 13.82 7.38
C ALA A 39 -3.47 13.11 6.58
N MET A 40 -3.47 13.23 5.25
CA MET A 40 -4.43 12.54 4.39
C MET A 40 -4.21 11.01 4.42
N ALA A 41 -2.97 10.55 4.39
CA ALA A 41 -2.64 9.14 4.48
C ALA A 41 -3.08 8.54 5.81
N ALA A 42 -2.80 9.22 6.94
CA ALA A 42 -3.22 8.77 8.27
C ALA A 42 -4.76 8.73 8.40
N ALA A 43 -5.46 9.71 7.84
CA ALA A 43 -6.92 9.72 7.84
C ALA A 43 -7.49 8.55 7.02
N LEU A 44 -6.90 8.22 5.87
CA LEU A 44 -7.32 7.08 5.05
C LEU A 44 -7.04 5.75 5.75
N GLU A 45 -5.87 5.59 6.38
CA GLU A 45 -5.52 4.42 7.20
C GLU A 45 -6.57 4.19 8.31
N ALA A 46 -6.91 5.25 9.06
CA ALA A 46 -7.88 5.16 10.16
C ALA A 46 -9.30 4.80 9.71
N ILE A 47 -9.66 5.07 8.46
CA ILE A 47 -10.96 4.69 7.88
C ILE A 47 -10.92 3.23 7.39
N CYS A 48 -9.77 2.78 6.87
CA CYS A 48 -9.64 1.50 6.19
C CYS A 48 -9.28 0.34 7.12
N PHE A 49 -8.63 0.59 8.25
CA PHE A 49 -8.12 -0.46 9.13
C PHE A 49 -8.66 -0.34 10.55
N PRO A 50 -8.85 -1.47 11.26
CA PRO A 50 -9.14 -1.45 12.69
C PRO A 50 -8.02 -0.71 13.46
N PRO A 51 -8.35 -0.08 14.61
CA PRO A 51 -7.37 0.73 15.37
C PRO A 51 -6.09 -0.02 15.77
N GLU A 52 -6.18 -1.33 15.99
CA GLU A 52 -5.04 -2.19 16.33
C GLU A 52 -4.13 -2.51 15.13
N GLN A 53 -4.57 -2.19 13.92
CA GLN A 53 -3.84 -2.43 12.67
C GLN A 53 -3.45 -1.13 11.95
N ALA A 54 -4.23 -0.06 12.14
CA ALA A 54 -3.96 1.23 11.50
C ALA A 54 -2.64 1.84 12.02
N ALA A 55 -1.79 2.29 11.11
CA ALA A 55 -0.63 3.08 11.48
C ALA A 55 -1.06 4.42 12.12
N SER A 56 -0.39 4.80 13.20
CA SER A 56 -0.68 6.08 13.86
C SER A 56 -0.31 7.28 12.94
N PRO A 57 -0.92 8.46 13.14
CA PRO A 57 -0.50 9.66 12.41
C PRO A 57 1.00 9.98 12.56
N THR A 58 1.57 9.72 13.73
CA THR A 58 3.01 9.89 13.99
C THR A 58 3.82 8.90 13.15
N THR A 59 3.46 7.61 13.15
CA THR A 59 4.12 6.58 12.36
C THR A 59 4.07 6.89 10.87
N ILE A 60 2.93 7.33 10.34
CA ILE A 60 2.79 7.74 8.93
C ILE A 60 3.70 8.93 8.62
N ALA A 61 3.74 9.94 9.48
CA ALA A 61 4.61 11.10 9.28
C ALA A 61 6.11 10.72 9.31
N GLU A 62 6.53 9.86 10.21
CA GLU A 62 7.92 9.37 10.30
C GLU A 62 8.31 8.53 9.07
N ARG A 63 7.43 7.62 8.63
CA ARG A 63 7.63 6.84 7.39
C ARG A 63 7.76 7.78 6.19
N MET A 64 6.85 8.74 6.05
CA MET A 64 6.85 9.68 4.93
C MET A 64 8.06 10.62 4.95
N ALA A 65 8.54 11.02 6.14
CA ALA A 65 9.78 11.78 6.28
C ALA A 65 11.03 10.98 5.85
N THR A 66 10.98 9.65 5.98
CA THR A 66 12.10 8.75 5.67
C THR A 66 12.09 8.29 4.21
N TYR A 67 10.91 7.99 3.64
CA TYR A 67 10.77 7.41 2.30
C TYR A 67 9.51 7.89 1.57
N ALA A 68 9.37 9.22 1.38
CA ALA A 68 8.22 9.86 0.71
C ALA A 68 7.95 9.31 -0.70
N ASP A 69 8.99 8.98 -1.45
CA ASP A 69 8.94 8.41 -2.80
C ASP A 69 8.43 6.95 -2.83
N HIS A 70 8.30 6.31 -1.66
CA HIS A 70 7.68 5.01 -1.47
C HIS A 70 6.28 5.09 -0.83
N PHE A 71 5.64 6.26 -0.92
CA PHE A 71 4.21 6.48 -0.74
C PHE A 71 3.58 6.79 -2.08
N TRP A 72 2.91 5.85 -2.69
CA TRP A 72 2.17 6.03 -3.93
C TRP A 72 0.72 6.36 -3.61
N LEU A 73 0.19 7.36 -4.26
CA LEU A 73 -1.11 7.97 -3.97
C LEU A 73 -1.95 8.08 -5.24
N ILE A 74 -3.24 7.82 -5.14
CA ILE A 74 -4.24 8.21 -6.13
C ILE A 74 -5.15 9.27 -5.52
N GLU A 75 -5.23 10.41 -6.17
CA GLU A 75 -6.13 11.52 -5.82
C GLU A 75 -7.14 11.76 -6.94
N ASP A 76 -8.30 12.30 -6.57
CA ASP A 76 -9.26 12.87 -7.51
C ASP A 76 -8.86 14.29 -7.95
N GLU A 77 -9.66 14.91 -8.83
CA GLU A 77 -9.46 16.28 -9.29
C GLU A 77 -9.52 17.32 -8.17
N GLY A 78 -10.23 17.02 -7.08
CA GLY A 78 -10.33 17.86 -5.90
C GLY A 78 -9.14 17.73 -4.94
N GLY A 79 -8.20 16.80 -5.22
CA GLY A 79 -7.05 16.50 -4.37
C GLY A 79 -7.41 15.62 -3.16
N MET A 80 -8.57 14.94 -3.19
CA MET A 80 -8.94 13.96 -2.17
C MET A 80 -8.18 12.67 -2.41
N LEU A 81 -7.52 12.16 -1.37
CA LEU A 81 -6.82 10.88 -1.42
C LEU A 81 -7.81 9.72 -1.45
N LEU A 82 -7.78 8.94 -2.52
CA LEU A 82 -8.66 7.79 -2.73
C LEU A 82 -7.99 6.46 -2.43
N THR A 83 -6.70 6.34 -2.76
CA THR A 83 -5.95 5.09 -2.56
C THR A 83 -4.51 5.41 -2.24
N LEU A 84 -3.92 4.64 -1.33
CA LEU A 84 -2.49 4.68 -1.03
C LEU A 84 -1.87 3.27 -1.03
N VAL A 85 -0.59 3.22 -1.37
CA VAL A 85 0.31 2.09 -1.12
C VAL A 85 1.58 2.65 -0.51
N ASN A 86 2.10 2.04 0.56
CA ASN A 86 3.35 2.48 1.16
C ASN A 86 4.19 1.32 1.69
N GLY A 87 5.49 1.55 1.82
CA GLY A 87 6.43 0.63 2.47
C GLY A 87 7.89 0.90 2.12
N PRO A 88 8.84 0.48 2.98
CA PRO A 88 10.26 0.69 2.78
C PRO A 88 10.85 -0.25 1.72
N CYS A 89 12.04 0.09 1.24
CA CYS A 89 12.93 -0.88 0.60
C CYS A 89 13.92 -1.43 1.61
N THR A 90 14.31 -2.69 1.46
CA THR A 90 15.30 -3.33 2.33
C THR A 90 16.06 -4.44 1.59
N HIS A 91 17.19 -4.89 2.17
CA HIS A 91 17.86 -6.12 1.73
C HIS A 91 17.29 -7.39 2.39
N ALA A 92 16.46 -7.25 3.41
CA ALA A 92 15.76 -8.37 4.02
C ALA A 92 14.83 -9.03 2.99
N ARG A 93 14.88 -10.37 2.93
CA ARG A 93 14.05 -11.12 1.99
C ARG A 93 12.58 -11.14 2.39
N ASP A 94 12.30 -11.18 3.68
CA ASP A 94 10.96 -11.37 4.23
C ASP A 94 10.51 -10.13 4.97
N LEU A 95 9.21 -9.85 4.96
CA LEU A 95 8.62 -8.77 5.71
C LEU A 95 8.52 -9.18 7.19
N SER A 96 8.99 -8.33 8.10
CA SER A 96 8.91 -8.52 9.55
C SER A 96 8.05 -7.46 10.23
N ASP A 97 7.49 -7.80 11.39
CA ASP A 97 6.68 -6.87 12.17
C ASP A 97 7.45 -5.62 12.58
N GLU A 98 8.77 -5.72 12.79
CA GLU A 98 9.63 -4.58 13.10
C GLU A 98 9.57 -3.48 12.02
N MET A 99 9.38 -3.84 10.75
CA MET A 99 9.32 -2.87 9.65
C MET A 99 8.12 -1.93 9.75
N TYR A 100 7.07 -2.32 10.49
CA TYR A 100 5.92 -1.46 10.73
C TYR A 100 6.23 -0.34 11.74
N GLU A 101 7.21 -0.57 12.65
CA GLU A 101 7.53 0.35 13.73
C GLU A 101 8.83 1.14 13.49
N ALA A 102 9.74 0.63 12.64
CA ALA A 102 11.07 1.18 12.43
C ALA A 102 11.29 1.69 10.99
N PRO A 103 10.85 2.92 10.66
CA PRO A 103 11.08 3.51 9.33
C PRO A 103 12.57 3.55 8.92
N THR A 104 13.47 3.57 9.90
CA THR A 104 14.92 3.55 9.72
C THR A 104 15.45 2.25 9.11
N MET A 105 14.63 1.20 9.00
CA MET A 105 14.98 -0.01 8.24
C MET A 105 14.92 0.21 6.72
N HIS A 106 14.42 1.36 6.28
CA HIS A 106 14.48 1.71 4.86
C HIS A 106 15.92 1.89 4.40
N ASP A 107 16.24 1.20 3.30
CA ASP A 107 17.48 1.34 2.56
C ASP A 107 17.13 1.67 1.10
N PRO A 108 17.49 2.85 0.58
CA PRO A 108 17.18 3.23 -0.79
C PRO A 108 17.80 2.30 -1.84
N ASP A 109 18.87 1.57 -1.49
CA ASP A 109 19.51 0.56 -2.33
C ASP A 109 18.98 -0.86 -2.05
N GLY A 110 17.96 -0.98 -1.20
CA GLY A 110 17.37 -2.26 -0.79
C GLY A 110 16.89 -3.08 -1.99
N ALA A 111 17.14 -4.38 -1.95
CA ALA A 111 16.81 -5.30 -3.03
C ALA A 111 15.31 -5.58 -3.17
N TRP A 112 14.54 -5.40 -2.12
CA TRP A 112 13.11 -5.70 -2.06
C TRP A 112 12.29 -4.47 -1.68
N GLN A 113 11.19 -4.25 -2.40
CA GLN A 113 10.16 -3.31 -2.00
C GLN A 113 9.19 -4.01 -1.06
N MET A 114 9.16 -3.63 0.21
CA MET A 114 8.13 -4.07 1.13
C MET A 114 6.86 -3.25 0.94
N ILE A 115 5.70 -3.87 1.10
CA ILE A 115 4.40 -3.18 1.10
C ILE A 115 3.79 -3.37 2.49
N LEU A 116 3.72 -2.30 3.26
CA LEU A 116 3.18 -2.29 4.62
C LEU A 116 1.68 -1.97 4.64
N GLY A 117 1.20 -1.20 3.67
CA GLY A 117 -0.20 -0.80 3.62
C GLY A 117 -0.70 -0.62 2.19
N VAL A 118 -1.93 -1.09 1.94
CA VAL A 118 -2.73 -0.79 0.75
C VAL A 118 -4.11 -0.40 1.23
N ALA A 119 -4.47 0.86 1.09
CA ALA A 119 -5.76 1.38 1.53
C ALA A 119 -6.52 2.03 0.38
N THR A 120 -7.82 1.79 0.30
CA THR A 120 -8.72 2.46 -0.65
C THR A 120 -9.96 2.94 0.08
N ALA A 121 -10.26 4.23 -0.05
CA ALA A 121 -11.42 4.85 0.56
C ALA A 121 -12.70 4.04 0.25
N PRO A 122 -13.57 3.78 1.25
CA PRO A 122 -14.76 2.94 1.06
C PRO A 122 -15.61 3.34 -0.16
N ALA A 123 -15.81 4.64 -0.39
CA ALA A 123 -16.56 5.16 -1.53
C ALA A 123 -15.87 4.93 -2.90
N ALA A 124 -14.58 4.61 -2.92
CA ALA A 124 -13.78 4.39 -4.12
C ALA A 124 -13.42 2.91 -4.35
N GLN A 125 -13.91 2.02 -3.49
CA GLN A 125 -13.69 0.57 -3.63
C GLN A 125 -14.43 0.01 -4.84
N GLY A 126 -13.99 -1.17 -5.32
CA GLY A 126 -14.61 -1.83 -6.48
C GLY A 126 -14.29 -1.20 -7.83
N GLN A 127 -13.60 -0.05 -7.86
CA GLN A 127 -13.24 0.68 -9.07
C GLN A 127 -11.85 0.30 -9.62
N GLY A 128 -11.18 -0.69 -9.04
CA GLY A 128 -9.88 -1.18 -9.49
C GLY A 128 -8.69 -0.27 -9.12
N LEU A 129 -8.87 0.73 -8.24
CA LEU A 129 -7.83 1.70 -7.90
C LEU A 129 -6.61 1.06 -7.23
N ALA A 130 -6.83 0.14 -6.27
CA ALA A 130 -5.74 -0.61 -5.64
C ALA A 130 -4.92 -1.40 -6.68
N THR A 131 -5.60 -2.08 -7.61
CA THR A 131 -4.94 -2.80 -8.72
C THR A 131 -4.11 -1.87 -9.59
N ARG A 132 -4.66 -0.71 -9.95
CA ARG A 132 -3.98 0.31 -10.77
C ARG A 132 -2.73 0.82 -10.06
N LEU A 133 -2.85 1.15 -8.76
CA LEU A 133 -1.73 1.69 -7.99
C LEU A 133 -0.64 0.63 -7.77
N LEU A 134 -1.01 -0.60 -7.42
CA LEU A 134 -0.06 -1.71 -7.25
C LEU A 134 0.71 -2.01 -8.55
N ARG A 135 0.08 -1.91 -9.73
CA ARG A 135 0.78 -2.03 -11.01
C ARG A 135 1.83 -0.93 -11.19
N THR A 136 1.52 0.30 -10.77
CA THR A 136 2.51 1.41 -10.77
C THR A 136 3.67 1.09 -9.83
N VAL A 137 3.40 0.58 -8.62
CA VAL A 137 4.44 0.18 -7.67
C VAL A 137 5.33 -0.92 -8.23
N ILE A 138 4.73 -1.95 -8.84
CA ILE A 138 5.45 -3.06 -9.49
C ILE A 138 6.38 -2.52 -10.59
N GLU A 139 5.87 -1.65 -11.45
CA GLU A 139 6.68 -1.08 -12.53
C GLU A 139 7.79 -0.16 -12.01
N THR A 140 7.50 0.68 -11.02
CA THR A 140 8.53 1.50 -10.35
C THR A 140 9.63 0.62 -9.74
N THR A 141 9.26 -0.46 -9.06
CA THR A 141 10.18 -1.43 -8.47
C THR A 141 11.07 -2.08 -9.53
N ARG A 142 10.49 -2.43 -10.70
CA ARG A 142 11.23 -2.99 -11.85
C ARG A 142 12.22 -1.99 -12.44
N VAL A 143 11.79 -0.75 -12.65
CA VAL A 143 12.64 0.33 -13.20
C VAL A 143 13.85 0.61 -12.29
N HIS A 144 13.67 0.50 -10.97
CA HIS A 144 14.78 0.61 -10.01
C HIS A 144 15.67 -0.63 -9.93
N GLY A 145 15.42 -1.67 -10.73
CA GLY A 145 16.26 -2.88 -10.77
C GLY A 145 16.20 -3.72 -9.50
N ARG A 146 15.14 -3.60 -8.70
CA ARG A 146 14.97 -4.39 -7.48
C ARG A 146 14.56 -5.83 -7.81
N GLN A 147 14.81 -6.75 -6.91
CA GLN A 147 14.49 -8.18 -7.08
C GLN A 147 12.98 -8.46 -7.05
N GLY A 148 12.19 -7.60 -6.41
CA GLY A 148 10.75 -7.76 -6.37
C GLY A 148 10.07 -7.05 -5.20
N LEU A 149 8.85 -7.51 -4.92
CA LEU A 149 7.98 -6.95 -3.89
C LEU A 149 7.57 -8.05 -2.89
N VAL A 150 7.41 -7.68 -1.64
CA VAL A 150 6.94 -8.57 -0.56
C VAL A 150 5.86 -7.85 0.24
N LEU A 151 4.81 -8.58 0.59
CA LEU A 151 3.75 -8.14 1.48
C LEU A 151 3.24 -9.29 2.34
N THR A 152 2.47 -8.97 3.37
CA THR A 152 1.63 -9.93 4.06
C THR A 152 0.16 -9.58 3.90
N CYS A 153 -0.70 -10.58 3.78
CA CYS A 153 -2.15 -10.37 3.67
C CYS A 153 -2.93 -11.49 4.39
N LEU A 154 -4.21 -11.23 4.65
CA LEU A 154 -5.12 -12.26 5.13
C LEU A 154 -5.51 -13.21 4.00
N ASP A 155 -6.00 -14.39 4.36
CA ASP A 155 -6.31 -15.50 3.46
C ASP A 155 -7.26 -15.10 2.31
N ASP A 156 -8.28 -14.30 2.58
CA ASP A 156 -9.25 -13.82 1.60
C ASP A 156 -8.67 -12.88 0.53
N LEU A 157 -7.50 -12.28 0.79
CA LEU A 157 -6.78 -11.41 -0.14
C LEU A 157 -5.71 -12.14 -0.97
N VAL A 158 -5.36 -13.37 -0.66
CA VAL A 158 -4.38 -14.17 -1.43
C VAL A 158 -4.73 -14.19 -2.91
N GLY A 159 -6.00 -14.47 -3.25
CA GLY A 159 -6.48 -14.48 -4.63
C GLY A 159 -6.39 -13.11 -5.33
N PHE A 160 -6.51 -12.00 -4.61
CA PHE A 160 -6.34 -10.65 -5.16
C PHE A 160 -4.89 -10.41 -5.57
N TYR A 161 -3.92 -10.70 -4.69
CA TYR A 161 -2.50 -10.51 -4.99
C TYR A 161 -1.97 -11.51 -6.01
N ALA A 162 -2.47 -12.74 -6.01
CA ALA A 162 -2.12 -13.74 -7.03
C ALA A 162 -2.45 -13.26 -8.46
N ARG A 163 -3.55 -12.54 -8.67
CA ARG A 163 -3.89 -11.93 -9.97
C ARG A 163 -2.92 -10.84 -10.43
N LEU A 164 -2.13 -10.28 -9.50
CA LEU A 164 -1.06 -9.33 -9.80
C LEU A 164 0.31 -10.00 -10.01
N GLY A 165 0.36 -11.33 -9.89
CA GLY A 165 1.57 -12.13 -10.09
C GLY A 165 2.33 -12.46 -8.80
N PHE A 166 1.78 -12.10 -7.64
CA PHE A 166 2.36 -12.54 -6.36
C PHE A 166 2.12 -14.03 -6.14
N VAL A 167 3.11 -14.69 -5.58
CA VAL A 167 3.07 -16.10 -5.16
C VAL A 167 2.86 -16.14 -3.66
N ASP A 168 1.92 -16.96 -3.20
CA ASP A 168 1.72 -17.25 -1.78
C ASP A 168 2.85 -18.18 -1.29
N GLU A 169 3.63 -17.71 -0.32
CA GLU A 169 4.70 -18.49 0.33
C GLU A 169 4.20 -19.19 1.62
N GLY A 170 2.89 -19.10 1.91
CA GLY A 170 2.28 -19.64 3.10
C GLY A 170 2.26 -18.67 4.27
N LEU A 171 1.97 -19.20 5.47
CA LEU A 171 1.89 -18.38 6.68
C LEU A 171 3.23 -17.74 7.01
N SER A 172 3.21 -16.42 7.21
CA SER A 172 4.37 -15.64 7.64
C SER A 172 4.63 -15.80 9.14
N ALA A 173 5.77 -15.31 9.59
CA ALA A 173 6.10 -15.21 11.03
C ALA A 173 5.41 -13.99 11.70
N SER A 174 4.65 -13.17 10.97
CA SER A 174 3.97 -12.01 11.51
C SER A 174 2.84 -12.43 12.46
N HIS A 175 2.77 -11.77 13.59
CA HIS A 175 1.70 -11.90 14.59
C HIS A 175 0.91 -10.60 14.75
N HIS A 176 1.03 -9.68 13.81
CA HIS A 176 0.42 -8.37 13.86
C HIS A 176 -1.11 -8.48 14.03
N GLY A 177 -1.67 -7.78 15.03
CA GLY A 177 -3.09 -7.85 15.35
C GLY A 177 -3.59 -9.24 15.76
N GLY A 178 -2.70 -10.22 16.05
CA GLY A 178 -3.07 -11.58 16.48
C GLY A 178 -3.70 -12.44 15.37
N LEU A 179 -3.56 -12.07 14.11
CA LEU A 179 -4.13 -12.76 12.95
C LEU A 179 -3.08 -13.57 12.19
N PRO A 180 -3.50 -14.65 11.48
CA PRO A 180 -2.60 -15.38 10.59
C PRO A 180 -2.42 -14.60 9.28
N TRP A 181 -1.18 -14.31 8.92
CA TRP A 181 -0.81 -13.57 7.70
C TRP A 181 -0.10 -14.47 6.71
N HIS A 182 -0.53 -14.49 5.45
CA HIS A 182 0.19 -15.10 4.34
C HIS A 182 1.28 -14.15 3.84
N GLN A 183 2.49 -14.66 3.62
CA GLN A 183 3.53 -13.91 2.92
C GLN A 183 3.34 -14.07 1.41
N MET A 184 3.23 -12.96 0.72
CA MET A 184 3.09 -12.90 -0.73
C MET A 184 4.33 -12.27 -1.34
N ARG A 185 4.92 -12.90 -2.35
CA ARG A 185 6.11 -12.40 -3.03
C ARG A 185 5.90 -12.31 -4.54
N LEU A 186 6.29 -11.18 -5.13
CA LEU A 186 6.43 -11.02 -6.56
C LEU A 186 7.92 -10.86 -6.88
N THR A 187 8.52 -11.85 -7.54
CA THR A 187 9.89 -11.76 -8.04
C THR A 187 9.87 -11.14 -9.43
N LEU A 188 10.71 -10.13 -9.64
CA LEU A 188 10.89 -9.45 -10.91
C LEU A 188 12.14 -10.03 -11.61
N ALA A 189 12.01 -10.25 -12.92
CA ALA A 189 13.11 -10.71 -13.77
C ALA A 189 13.89 -9.51 -14.32
#